data_5cfe49534c920939ba623a0866682535
#
_entry.id   5cfe49534c920939ba623a0866682535
#
_cell.length_a   1.000
_cell.length_b   1.000
_cell.length_c   1.000
_cell.angle_alpha   90.00
_cell.angle_beta   90.00
_cell.angle_gamma   90.00
#
_symmetry.space_group_name_H-M   'P 1'
#
loop_
_entity.id
_entity.type
_entity.pdbx_description
1 polymer ?
#
loop_
_entity_poly.entity_id
_entity_poly.type
_entity_poly.pdbx_seq_one_letter_code
_entity_poly.pdbx_strand_id
1 'polypeptide(L)'
;MSSDSSAARRKALLIFADSLAYYGPQGGLPADDPRIWPNIVADQLDWDPELIGRIGWTCRDVWWAATQDPRSWAALPRAGAVIFATSGMDSLPSPLPTAMREMMRYVRPPRLRRWVRDGYGWLQPRLSPVSRSALPPKLTVEYLEMTRGAIDFNRPGIPIVAALPSVHIADTYGRAHHGRAGTVSAVTRWAALHDIPLVDLKAAVAEHVLGGRGNPDGIHWNFEAHRAVADLMLKALAEAGVSPGGSRD
;
A
#
# COMPACT_ATOMS: atom_id res chain seq x y z
N MET A 1 24.22 -14.05 37.71
CA MET A 1 23.25 -12.96 37.72
C MET A 1 23.45 -12.23 36.40
N SER A 2 22.75 -12.69 35.34
CA SER A 2 22.77 -12.03 34.02
C SER A 2 21.75 -10.91 34.05
N SER A 3 22.24 -9.67 33.98
CA SER A 3 21.40 -8.50 33.77
C SER A 3 20.90 -8.53 32.31
N ASP A 4 19.75 -9.17 32.12
CA ASP A 4 18.99 -9.12 30.89
C ASP A 4 18.37 -7.71 30.81
N SER A 5 19.15 -6.75 30.30
CA SER A 5 18.60 -5.44 29.94
C SER A 5 17.79 -5.67 28.68
N SER A 6 16.52 -6.05 28.85
CA SER A 6 15.51 -5.95 27.81
C SER A 6 15.44 -4.47 27.38
N ALA A 7 16.26 -4.10 26.40
CA ALA A 7 16.12 -2.81 25.74
C ALA A 7 14.67 -2.75 25.26
N ALA A 8 13.91 -1.81 25.81
CA ALA A 8 12.50 -1.64 25.47
C ALA A 8 12.41 -1.51 23.94
N ARG A 9 11.81 -2.48 23.27
CA ARG A 9 11.63 -2.45 21.81
C ARG A 9 10.88 -1.19 21.45
N ARG A 10 11.36 -0.46 20.43
CA ARG A 10 10.69 0.73 19.92
C ARG A 10 9.24 0.42 19.53
N LYS A 11 8.38 1.43 19.54
CA LYS A 11 7.05 1.30 18.93
C LYS A 11 7.20 0.92 17.47
N ALA A 12 6.25 0.18 16.94
CA ALA A 12 6.22 -0.18 15.53
C ALA A 12 5.28 0.76 14.76
N LEU A 13 5.67 1.15 13.55
CA LEU A 13 4.79 1.70 12.54
C LEU A 13 4.35 0.54 11.63
N LEU A 14 3.13 0.04 11.83
CA LEU A 14 2.62 -1.08 11.05
C LEU A 14 2.03 -0.57 9.73
N ILE A 15 2.59 -1.03 8.62
CA ILE A 15 2.25 -0.53 7.28
C ILE A 15 1.78 -1.69 6.40
N PHE A 16 0.53 -1.64 5.96
CA PHE A 16 0.01 -2.51 4.92
C PHE A 16 0.03 -1.79 3.58
N ALA A 17 0.78 -2.32 2.61
CA ALA A 17 1.01 -1.64 1.34
C ALA A 17 1.14 -2.59 0.14
N ASP A 18 1.17 -2.02 -1.03
CA ASP A 18 1.61 -2.66 -2.26
C ASP A 18 3.06 -2.27 -2.63
N SER A 19 3.45 -2.48 -3.88
CA SER A 19 4.79 -2.16 -4.36
C SER A 19 5.16 -0.68 -4.30
N LEU A 20 4.20 0.23 -4.22
CA LEU A 20 4.47 1.67 -4.09
C LEU A 20 5.19 2.04 -2.79
N ALA A 21 5.24 1.13 -1.82
CA ALA A 21 5.98 1.33 -0.60
C ALA A 21 7.49 1.07 -0.73
N TYR A 22 7.91 0.23 -1.69
CA TYR A 22 9.31 -0.23 -1.76
C TYR A 22 9.89 -0.32 -3.18
N TYR A 23 9.20 0.20 -4.20
CA TYR A 23 9.74 0.31 -5.55
C TYR A 23 10.25 1.71 -5.82
N GLY A 24 11.51 1.79 -6.17
CA GLY A 24 12.19 3.02 -6.59
C GLY A 24 12.35 3.13 -8.11
N PRO A 25 13.15 4.09 -8.58
CA PRO A 25 13.30 4.42 -10.00
C PRO A 25 13.88 3.29 -10.85
N GLN A 26 14.54 2.31 -10.26
CA GLN A 26 15.19 1.20 -10.96
C GLN A 26 14.59 -0.17 -10.62
N GLY A 27 13.50 -0.22 -9.82
CA GLY A 27 12.85 -1.46 -9.42
C GLY A 27 12.65 -1.59 -7.91
N GLY A 28 12.41 -2.82 -7.45
CA GLY A 28 12.19 -3.13 -6.04
C GLY A 28 13.45 -2.91 -5.20
N LEU A 29 13.27 -2.35 -4.02
CA LEU A 29 14.30 -2.06 -3.03
C LEU A 29 14.12 -2.98 -1.82
N PRO A 30 15.17 -3.20 -1.01
CA PRO A 30 15.06 -3.83 0.30
C PRO A 30 14.07 -3.08 1.19
N ALA A 31 13.39 -3.81 2.07
CA ALA A 31 12.38 -3.22 2.97
C ALA A 31 12.98 -2.24 3.99
N ASP A 32 14.28 -2.31 4.22
CA ASP A 32 15.06 -1.44 5.10
C ASP A 32 15.82 -0.32 4.36
N ASP A 33 15.58 -0.12 3.06
CA ASP A 33 16.22 0.98 2.31
C ASP A 33 15.76 2.34 2.90
N PRO A 34 16.68 3.19 3.36
CA PRO A 34 16.32 4.44 4.03
C PRO A 34 15.66 5.49 3.11
N ARG A 35 15.62 5.26 1.80
CA ARG A 35 15.06 6.19 0.81
C ARG A 35 13.60 5.94 0.50
N ILE A 36 13.03 4.82 0.96
CA ILE A 36 11.60 4.56 0.78
C ILE A 36 10.78 5.25 1.87
N TRP A 37 9.57 5.68 1.52
CA TRP A 37 8.72 6.46 2.43
C TRP A 37 8.40 5.78 3.77
N PRO A 38 8.23 4.43 3.87
CA PRO A 38 8.00 3.78 5.15
C PRO A 38 9.11 4.02 6.17
N ASN A 39 10.36 3.93 5.71
CA ASN A 39 11.52 4.09 6.58
C ASN A 39 11.77 5.57 6.90
N ILE A 40 11.52 6.47 5.96
CA ILE A 40 11.59 7.92 6.23
C ILE A 40 10.60 8.31 7.32
N VAL A 41 9.35 7.83 7.26
CA VAL A 41 8.32 8.10 8.26
C VAL A 41 8.68 7.51 9.62
N ALA A 42 9.12 6.25 9.64
CA ALA A 42 9.49 5.55 10.87
C ALA A 42 10.69 6.21 11.57
N ASP A 43 11.70 6.64 10.80
CA ASP A 43 12.87 7.35 11.31
C ASP A 43 12.47 8.69 11.97
N GLN A 44 11.60 9.47 11.35
CA GLN A 44 11.09 10.72 11.91
C GLN A 44 10.28 10.54 13.20
N LEU A 45 9.68 9.38 13.39
CA LEU A 45 8.93 9.04 14.61
C LEU A 45 9.80 8.37 15.69
N ASP A 46 11.05 8.00 15.39
CA ASP A 46 11.89 7.11 16.20
C ASP A 46 11.22 5.75 16.48
N TRP A 47 10.56 5.20 15.46
CA TRP A 47 9.84 3.92 15.51
C TRP A 47 10.45 2.89 14.56
N ASP A 48 10.15 1.60 14.78
CA ASP A 48 10.52 0.52 13.87
C ASP A 48 9.50 0.40 12.73
N PRO A 49 9.89 0.43 11.45
CA PRO A 49 9.00 0.19 10.34
C PRO A 49 8.67 -1.31 10.24
N GLU A 50 7.39 -1.66 10.24
CA GLU A 50 6.88 -3.00 9.98
C GLU A 50 6.09 -3.01 8.69
N LEU A 51 6.80 -3.12 7.57
CA LEU A 51 6.22 -3.12 6.24
C LEU A 51 5.72 -4.52 5.86
N ILE A 52 4.42 -4.65 5.72
CA ILE A 52 3.74 -5.86 5.26
C ILE A 52 3.08 -5.55 3.92
N GLY A 53 3.71 -6.01 2.85
CA GLY A 53 3.25 -5.68 1.52
C GLY A 53 3.84 -6.58 0.43
N ARG A 54 3.19 -6.61 -0.71
CA ARG A 54 3.67 -7.31 -1.91
C ARG A 54 3.22 -6.57 -3.17
N ILE A 55 3.97 -6.80 -4.25
CA ILE A 55 3.62 -6.26 -5.57
C ILE A 55 2.22 -6.68 -5.99
N GLY A 56 1.40 -5.70 -6.37
CA GLY A 56 0.07 -5.94 -6.90
C GLY A 56 -1.00 -6.29 -5.87
N TRP A 57 -0.73 -6.08 -4.56
CA TRP A 57 -1.72 -6.31 -3.51
C TRP A 57 -2.89 -5.34 -3.60
N THR A 58 -4.07 -5.90 -3.37
CA THR A 58 -5.34 -5.20 -3.21
C THR A 58 -5.73 -5.13 -1.73
N CYS A 59 -6.78 -4.39 -1.39
CA CYS A 59 -7.31 -4.37 -0.02
C CYS A 59 -7.74 -5.77 0.46
N ARG A 60 -8.16 -6.66 -0.45
CA ARG A 60 -8.41 -8.06 -0.12
C ARG A 60 -7.16 -8.78 0.37
N ASP A 61 -6.03 -8.57 -0.28
CA ASP A 61 -4.77 -9.20 0.11
C ASP A 61 -4.27 -8.66 1.45
N VAL A 62 -4.52 -7.38 1.72
CA VAL A 62 -4.24 -6.75 3.03
C VAL A 62 -5.10 -7.36 4.13
N TRP A 63 -6.38 -7.62 3.89
CA TRP A 63 -7.24 -8.36 4.82
C TRP A 63 -6.64 -9.73 5.19
N TRP A 64 -6.20 -10.50 4.18
CA TRP A 64 -5.54 -11.79 4.42
C TRP A 64 -4.25 -11.62 5.22
N ALA A 65 -3.43 -10.63 4.90
CA ALA A 65 -2.19 -10.37 5.63
C ALA A 65 -2.44 -9.95 7.08
N ALA A 66 -3.39 -9.06 7.32
CA ALA A 66 -3.73 -8.61 8.67
C ALA A 66 -4.22 -9.77 9.57
N THR A 67 -4.97 -10.73 8.99
CA THR A 67 -5.62 -11.80 9.75
C THR A 67 -4.87 -13.15 9.73
N GLN A 68 -3.91 -13.35 8.82
CA GLN A 68 -3.28 -14.67 8.64
C GLN A 68 -1.74 -14.62 8.58
N ASP A 69 -1.13 -13.43 8.47
CA ASP A 69 0.33 -13.33 8.43
C ASP A 69 0.91 -13.21 9.85
N PRO A 70 1.78 -14.13 10.29
CA PRO A 70 2.41 -14.06 11.60
C PRO A 70 3.18 -12.75 11.85
N ARG A 71 3.67 -12.08 10.81
CA ARG A 71 4.35 -10.78 10.94
C ARG A 71 3.39 -9.71 11.42
N SER A 72 2.14 -9.71 10.92
CA SER A 72 1.09 -8.81 11.40
C SER A 72 0.82 -9.02 12.88
N TRP A 73 0.72 -10.28 13.32
CA TRP A 73 0.47 -10.62 14.72
C TRP A 73 1.64 -10.27 15.64
N ALA A 74 2.87 -10.39 15.15
CA ALA A 74 4.07 -10.01 15.91
C ALA A 74 4.23 -8.48 16.02
N ALA A 75 3.81 -7.72 15.00
CA ALA A 75 3.95 -6.27 14.97
C ALA A 75 2.82 -5.56 15.74
N LEU A 76 1.58 -6.04 15.62
CA LEU A 76 0.38 -5.37 16.13
C LEU A 76 0.42 -5.06 17.64
N PRO A 77 0.90 -5.94 18.55
CA PRO A 77 0.99 -5.63 19.99
C PRO A 77 1.85 -4.41 20.32
N ARG A 78 2.86 -4.12 19.53
CA ARG A 78 3.78 -2.98 19.73
C ARG A 78 3.55 -1.84 18.75
N ALA A 79 2.55 -1.95 17.88
CA ALA A 79 2.22 -0.90 16.93
C ALA A 79 1.74 0.36 17.65
N GLY A 80 2.32 1.51 17.33
CA GLY A 80 1.88 2.82 17.77
C GLY A 80 0.85 3.45 16.83
N ALA A 81 0.87 3.04 15.55
CA ALA A 81 -0.09 3.44 14.52
C ALA A 81 -0.10 2.40 13.38
N VAL A 82 -1.16 2.45 12.56
CA VAL A 82 -1.33 1.61 11.37
C VAL A 82 -1.54 2.49 10.14
N ILE A 83 -0.89 2.14 9.04
CA ILE A 83 -1.09 2.81 7.74
C ILE A 83 -1.64 1.80 6.73
N PHE A 84 -2.78 2.13 6.09
CA PHE A 84 -3.33 1.44 4.93
C PHE A 84 -2.90 2.17 3.65
N ALA A 85 -1.72 1.86 3.12
CA ALA A 85 -1.22 2.40 1.86
C ALA A 85 -1.59 1.49 0.68
N THR A 86 -2.89 1.25 0.52
CA THR A 86 -3.50 0.35 -0.45
C THR A 86 -4.60 1.06 -1.25
N SER A 87 -5.50 0.32 -1.88
CA SER A 87 -6.57 0.82 -2.76
C SER A 87 -6.12 1.23 -4.17
N GLY A 88 -4.85 1.50 -4.39
CA GLY A 88 -4.32 1.81 -5.73
C GLY A 88 -4.57 0.68 -6.71
N MET A 89 -4.10 -0.51 -6.40
CA MET A 89 -4.27 -1.71 -7.22
C MET A 89 -5.73 -2.12 -7.42
N ASP A 90 -6.59 -1.85 -6.44
CA ASP A 90 -8.04 -2.09 -6.54
C ASP A 90 -8.66 -1.31 -7.68
N SER A 91 -8.22 -0.07 -7.87
CA SER A 91 -8.76 0.89 -8.83
C SER A 91 -8.22 0.72 -10.26
N LEU A 92 -7.14 -0.06 -10.44
CA LEU A 92 -6.54 -0.30 -11.74
C LEU A 92 -7.40 -1.24 -12.60
N PRO A 93 -7.42 -1.05 -13.93
CA PRO A 93 -8.17 -1.92 -14.82
C PRO A 93 -7.62 -3.34 -14.81
N SER A 94 -8.49 -4.34 -14.74
CA SER A 94 -8.13 -5.75 -14.78
C SER A 94 -9.00 -6.49 -15.79
N PRO A 95 -8.45 -6.84 -16.97
CA PRO A 95 -9.17 -7.62 -17.98
C PRO A 95 -9.59 -9.01 -17.50
N LEU A 96 -8.85 -9.58 -16.57
CA LEU A 96 -9.18 -10.86 -15.95
C LEU A 96 -9.54 -10.68 -14.47
N PRO A 97 -10.50 -11.45 -13.96
CA PRO A 97 -10.73 -11.55 -12.52
C PRO A 97 -9.43 -11.93 -11.79
N THR A 98 -9.23 -11.38 -10.60
CA THR A 98 -8.01 -11.58 -9.80
C THR A 98 -7.69 -13.06 -9.61
N ALA A 99 -8.70 -13.91 -9.34
CA ALA A 99 -8.51 -15.34 -9.19
C ALA A 99 -7.90 -16.00 -10.46
N MET A 100 -8.40 -15.63 -11.65
CA MET A 100 -7.85 -16.16 -12.91
C MET A 100 -6.42 -15.69 -13.16
N ARG A 101 -6.12 -14.44 -12.82
CA ARG A 101 -4.76 -13.90 -12.90
C ARG A 101 -3.79 -14.64 -11.97
N GLU A 102 -4.23 -14.98 -10.77
CA GLU A 102 -3.44 -15.78 -9.83
C GLU A 102 -3.24 -17.21 -10.32
N MET A 103 -4.24 -17.82 -10.93
CA MET A 103 -4.14 -19.17 -11.49
C MET A 103 -3.04 -19.30 -12.55
N MET A 104 -2.67 -18.23 -13.25
CA MET A 104 -1.56 -18.27 -14.22
C MET A 104 -0.24 -18.70 -13.58
N ARG A 105 -0.04 -18.50 -12.27
CA ARG A 105 1.15 -18.94 -11.54
C ARG A 105 1.29 -20.47 -11.48
N TYR A 106 0.16 -21.18 -11.54
CA TYR A 106 0.08 -22.63 -11.39
C TYR A 106 0.07 -23.37 -12.72
N VAL A 107 0.05 -22.66 -13.85
CA VAL A 107 0.08 -23.30 -15.19
C VAL A 107 1.35 -24.12 -15.35
N ARG A 108 1.19 -25.37 -15.77
CA ARG A 108 2.26 -26.33 -16.08
C ARG A 108 2.13 -26.80 -17.52
N PRO A 109 3.23 -27.09 -18.22
CA PRO A 109 4.65 -26.93 -17.85
C PRO A 109 5.12 -25.46 -17.89
N PRO A 110 6.36 -25.13 -17.43
CA PRO A 110 6.86 -23.76 -17.39
C PRO A 110 6.87 -23.01 -18.73
N ARG A 111 7.00 -23.73 -19.86
CA ARG A 111 6.92 -23.14 -21.20
C ARG A 111 5.51 -22.63 -21.51
N LEU A 112 4.48 -23.41 -21.17
CA LEU A 112 3.08 -23.01 -21.33
C LEU A 112 2.76 -21.80 -20.43
N ARG A 113 3.25 -21.80 -19.18
CA ARG A 113 3.08 -20.67 -18.28
C ARG A 113 3.68 -19.38 -18.83
N ARG A 114 4.88 -19.43 -19.43
CA ARG A 114 5.49 -18.27 -20.10
C ARG A 114 4.59 -17.78 -21.23
N TRP A 115 4.19 -18.66 -22.12
CA TRP A 115 3.33 -18.31 -23.25
C TRP A 115 2.01 -17.66 -22.80
N VAL A 116 1.34 -18.20 -21.76
CA VAL A 116 0.12 -17.64 -21.19
C VAL A 116 0.39 -16.24 -20.61
N ARG A 117 1.50 -16.05 -19.89
CA ARG A 117 1.88 -14.75 -19.34
C ARG A 117 2.20 -13.72 -20.43
N ASP A 118 2.94 -14.12 -21.44
CA ASP A 118 3.32 -13.24 -22.55
C ASP A 118 2.09 -12.84 -23.36
N GLY A 119 1.20 -13.81 -23.63
CA GLY A 119 -0.09 -13.55 -24.27
C GLY A 119 -0.98 -12.61 -23.46
N TYR A 120 -1.04 -12.79 -22.14
CA TYR A 120 -1.75 -11.87 -21.26
C TYR A 120 -1.11 -10.48 -21.24
N GLY A 121 0.23 -10.40 -21.14
CA GLY A 121 0.96 -9.13 -21.20
C GLY A 121 0.73 -8.35 -22.49
N TRP A 122 0.58 -9.05 -23.61
CA TRP A 122 0.24 -8.42 -24.90
C TRP A 122 -1.22 -7.95 -24.96
N LEU A 123 -2.14 -8.69 -24.34
CA LEU A 123 -3.58 -8.42 -24.36
C LEU A 123 -4.00 -7.36 -23.33
N GLN A 124 -3.36 -7.35 -22.17
CA GLN A 124 -3.72 -6.50 -21.05
C GLN A 124 -3.80 -5.01 -21.42
N PRO A 125 -2.81 -4.37 -22.05
CA PRO A 125 -2.88 -2.96 -22.40
C PRO A 125 -4.05 -2.63 -23.33
N ARG A 126 -4.40 -3.55 -24.21
CA ARG A 126 -5.48 -3.40 -25.21
C ARG A 126 -6.87 -3.48 -24.61
N LEU A 127 -7.04 -4.34 -23.61
CA LEU A 127 -8.32 -4.55 -22.93
C LEU A 127 -8.51 -3.63 -21.72
N SER A 128 -7.44 -3.10 -21.15
CA SER A 128 -7.50 -2.25 -19.96
C SER A 128 -8.46 -1.05 -20.10
N PRO A 129 -8.50 -0.32 -21.23
CA PRO A 129 -9.41 0.82 -21.37
C PRO A 129 -10.90 0.48 -21.26
N VAL A 130 -11.29 -0.75 -21.55
CA VAL A 130 -12.68 -1.23 -21.48
C VAL A 130 -12.94 -2.18 -20.32
N SER A 131 -11.92 -2.46 -19.51
CA SER A 131 -12.00 -3.39 -18.38
C SER A 131 -12.55 -2.73 -17.13
N ARG A 132 -13.10 -3.55 -16.23
CA ARG A 132 -13.49 -3.11 -14.89
C ARG A 132 -12.26 -2.98 -13.98
N SER A 133 -12.41 -2.26 -12.88
CA SER A 133 -11.41 -2.22 -11.80
C SER A 133 -11.14 -3.62 -11.24
N ALA A 134 -9.93 -3.87 -10.74
CA ALA A 134 -9.52 -5.14 -10.14
C ALA A 134 -10.42 -5.51 -8.95
N LEU A 135 -10.80 -4.51 -8.13
CA LEU A 135 -11.91 -4.62 -7.17
C LEU A 135 -12.90 -3.47 -7.38
N PRO A 136 -14.22 -3.75 -7.32
CA PRO A 136 -15.22 -2.69 -7.26
C PRO A 136 -15.04 -1.83 -6.00
N PRO A 137 -15.31 -0.50 -6.03
CA PRO A 137 -15.12 0.39 -4.88
C PRO A 137 -15.85 -0.08 -3.60
N LYS A 138 -17.00 -0.74 -3.74
CA LYS A 138 -17.73 -1.34 -2.62
C LYS A 138 -16.90 -2.41 -1.90
N LEU A 139 -16.28 -3.32 -2.66
CA LEU A 139 -15.46 -4.38 -2.09
C LEU A 139 -14.14 -3.84 -1.50
N THR A 140 -13.55 -2.82 -2.12
CA THR A 140 -12.39 -2.12 -1.55
C THR A 140 -12.69 -1.63 -0.13
N VAL A 141 -13.81 -0.92 0.05
CA VAL A 141 -14.24 -0.41 1.36
C VAL A 141 -14.61 -1.52 2.32
N GLU A 142 -15.26 -2.58 1.85
CA GLU A 142 -15.61 -3.75 2.67
C GLU A 142 -14.35 -4.41 3.27
N TYR A 143 -13.31 -4.63 2.46
CA TYR A 143 -12.04 -5.19 2.95
C TYR A 143 -11.28 -4.22 3.85
N LEU A 144 -11.31 -2.91 3.59
CA LEU A 144 -10.73 -1.91 4.50
C LEU A 144 -11.43 -1.95 5.86
N GLU A 145 -12.76 -2.01 5.88
CA GLU A 145 -13.53 -2.09 7.12
C GLU A 145 -13.30 -3.39 7.89
N MET A 146 -13.25 -4.52 7.21
CA MET A 146 -12.93 -5.79 7.83
C MET A 146 -11.53 -5.75 8.46
N THR A 147 -10.56 -5.16 7.76
CA THR A 147 -9.18 -5.02 8.25
C THR A 147 -9.12 -4.08 9.46
N ARG A 148 -9.80 -2.92 9.37
CA ARG A 148 -9.92 -1.97 10.49
C ARG A 148 -10.52 -2.64 11.72
N GLY A 149 -11.64 -3.36 11.55
CA GLY A 149 -12.32 -4.05 12.64
C GLY A 149 -11.46 -5.13 13.29
N ALA A 150 -10.68 -5.90 12.51
CA ALA A 150 -9.77 -6.90 13.06
C ALA A 150 -8.61 -6.27 13.85
N ILE A 151 -8.10 -5.12 13.39
CA ILE A 151 -7.06 -4.38 14.09
C ILE A 151 -7.62 -3.77 15.37
N ASP A 152 -8.77 -3.11 15.31
CA ASP A 152 -9.43 -2.49 16.45
C ASP A 152 -9.81 -3.51 17.53
N PHE A 153 -10.24 -4.70 17.15
CA PHE A 153 -10.51 -5.80 18.08
C PHE A 153 -9.28 -6.20 18.90
N ASN A 154 -8.09 -6.20 18.30
CA ASN A 154 -6.84 -6.58 18.96
C ASN A 154 -6.14 -5.38 19.63
N ARG A 155 -6.33 -4.19 19.13
CA ARG A 155 -5.73 -2.92 19.59
C ARG A 155 -6.75 -1.80 19.51
N PRO A 156 -7.70 -1.75 20.44
CA PRO A 156 -8.76 -0.73 20.46
C PRO A 156 -8.19 0.69 20.47
N GLY A 157 -8.71 1.53 19.61
CA GLY A 157 -8.34 2.94 19.53
C GLY A 157 -6.94 3.22 18.97
N ILE A 158 -6.27 2.25 18.33
CA ILE A 158 -4.99 2.51 17.66
C ILE A 158 -5.19 3.52 16.53
N PRO A 159 -4.33 4.56 16.42
CA PRO A 159 -4.39 5.49 15.29
C PRO A 159 -4.25 4.78 13.94
N ILE A 160 -5.13 5.10 13.00
CA ILE A 160 -5.12 4.57 11.64
C ILE A 160 -5.08 5.73 10.65
N VAL A 161 -4.26 5.60 9.62
CA VAL A 161 -4.19 6.49 8.46
C VAL A 161 -4.41 5.67 7.19
N ALA A 162 -5.10 6.21 6.20
CA ALA A 162 -5.29 5.52 4.93
C ALA A 162 -4.87 6.38 3.74
N ALA A 163 -4.46 5.72 2.65
CA ALA A 163 -4.07 6.39 1.42
C ALA A 163 -5.12 6.23 0.33
N LEU A 164 -5.34 7.31 -0.42
CA LEU A 164 -6.13 7.30 -1.64
C LEU A 164 -5.29 6.76 -2.82
N PRO A 165 -5.93 6.18 -3.85
CA PRO A 165 -5.23 5.68 -5.04
C PRO A 165 -4.30 6.71 -5.67
N SER A 166 -3.09 6.29 -6.01
CA SER A 166 -2.11 7.06 -6.78
C SER A 166 -2.57 7.30 -8.23
N VAL A 167 -1.72 7.90 -9.03
CA VAL A 167 -1.86 8.03 -10.49
C VAL A 167 -0.78 7.25 -11.21
N HIS A 168 -0.98 6.95 -12.49
CA HIS A 168 0.00 6.28 -13.34
C HIS A 168 -0.14 6.69 -14.81
N ILE A 169 0.90 6.40 -15.58
CA ILE A 169 0.96 6.49 -17.06
C ILE A 169 1.41 5.16 -17.68
N ALA A 170 1.24 4.07 -16.95
CA ALA A 170 1.75 2.75 -17.35
C ALA A 170 1.07 2.20 -18.60
N ASP A 171 1.88 1.85 -19.57
CA ASP A 171 1.42 1.22 -20.82
C ASP A 171 0.77 -0.15 -20.55
N THR A 172 1.23 -0.89 -19.53
CA THR A 172 0.65 -2.18 -19.09
C THR A 172 -0.86 -2.07 -18.81
N TYR A 173 -1.33 -0.91 -18.35
CA TYR A 173 -2.76 -0.65 -18.12
C TYR A 173 -3.40 0.21 -19.22
N GLY A 174 -2.75 0.30 -20.40
CA GLY A 174 -3.23 1.14 -21.51
C GLY A 174 -3.38 2.61 -21.12
N ARG A 175 -2.63 3.08 -20.12
CA ARG A 175 -2.72 4.42 -19.52
C ARG A 175 -4.12 4.76 -18.98
N ALA A 176 -4.96 3.75 -18.75
CA ALA A 176 -6.34 3.90 -18.29
C ALA A 176 -6.44 3.77 -16.76
N HIS A 177 -7.20 4.68 -16.13
CA HIS A 177 -7.44 4.66 -14.69
C HIS A 177 -8.86 5.10 -14.32
N HIS A 178 -9.84 4.60 -15.07
CA HIS A 178 -11.25 4.98 -14.90
C HIS A 178 -11.86 4.55 -13.55
N GLY A 179 -11.29 3.53 -12.90
CA GLY A 179 -11.73 3.08 -11.58
C GLY A 179 -11.34 4.04 -10.44
N ARG A 180 -10.34 4.92 -10.65
CA ARG A 180 -9.80 5.77 -9.59
C ARG A 180 -10.85 6.67 -8.93
N ALA A 181 -11.63 7.39 -9.70
CA ALA A 181 -12.60 8.36 -9.16
C ALA A 181 -13.63 7.69 -8.24
N GLY A 182 -14.16 6.52 -8.66
CA GLY A 182 -15.09 5.75 -7.85
C GLY A 182 -14.47 5.24 -6.56
N THR A 183 -13.24 4.72 -6.60
CA THR A 183 -12.51 4.23 -5.43
C THR A 183 -12.17 5.39 -4.48
N VAL A 184 -11.67 6.51 -4.98
CA VAL A 184 -11.42 7.72 -4.17
C VAL A 184 -12.68 8.13 -3.42
N SER A 185 -13.81 8.29 -4.14
CA SER A 185 -15.08 8.67 -3.51
C SER A 185 -15.55 7.68 -2.43
N ALA A 186 -15.39 6.39 -2.66
CA ALA A 186 -15.81 5.36 -1.71
C ALA A 186 -14.91 5.35 -0.46
N VAL A 187 -13.58 5.39 -0.63
CA VAL A 187 -12.61 5.41 0.47
C VAL A 187 -12.75 6.70 1.29
N THR A 188 -12.97 7.84 0.64
CA THR A 188 -13.17 9.13 1.35
C THR A 188 -14.40 9.08 2.25
N ARG A 189 -15.53 8.53 1.77
CA ARG A 189 -16.73 8.37 2.60
C ARG A 189 -16.51 7.42 3.77
N TRP A 190 -15.84 6.29 3.53
CA TRP A 190 -15.50 5.33 4.58
C TRP A 190 -14.60 5.95 5.66
N ALA A 191 -13.56 6.65 5.24
CA ALA A 191 -12.64 7.31 6.16
C ALA A 191 -13.32 8.38 7.02
N ALA A 192 -14.22 9.16 6.42
CA ALA A 192 -15.02 10.16 7.14
C ALA A 192 -15.96 9.55 8.18
N LEU A 193 -16.47 8.33 7.98
CA LEU A 193 -17.30 7.62 8.96
C LEU A 193 -16.53 7.14 10.20
N HIS A 194 -15.20 7.05 10.09
CA HIS A 194 -14.33 6.51 11.13
C HIS A 194 -13.28 7.51 11.60
N ASP A 195 -13.40 8.78 11.21
CA ASP A 195 -12.45 9.86 11.52
C ASP A 195 -10.99 9.49 11.17
N ILE A 196 -10.81 8.76 10.04
CA ILE A 196 -9.50 8.32 9.56
C ILE A 196 -8.90 9.39 8.65
N PRO A 197 -7.74 9.99 8.99
CA PRO A 197 -7.02 10.90 8.10
C PRO A 197 -6.60 10.21 6.79
N LEU A 198 -6.71 10.94 5.68
CA LEU A 198 -6.41 10.45 4.35
C LEU A 198 -5.20 11.13 3.73
N VAL A 199 -4.34 10.34 3.09
CA VAL A 199 -3.24 10.83 2.27
C VAL A 199 -3.62 10.72 0.79
N ASP A 200 -3.72 11.85 0.08
CA ASP A 200 -3.86 11.84 -1.37
C ASP A 200 -2.51 11.61 -2.05
N LEU A 201 -2.21 10.35 -2.36
CA LEU A 201 -0.98 9.99 -3.07
C LEU A 201 -0.84 10.70 -4.42
N LYS A 202 -1.96 11.03 -5.09
CA LYS A 202 -1.89 11.82 -6.33
C LYS A 202 -1.27 13.19 -6.08
N ALA A 203 -1.65 13.86 -5.00
CA ALA A 203 -1.12 15.17 -4.68
C ALA A 203 0.41 15.14 -4.49
N ALA A 204 0.92 14.07 -3.87
CA ALA A 204 2.36 13.90 -3.64
C ALA A 204 3.14 13.58 -4.93
N VAL A 205 2.59 12.74 -5.82
CA VAL A 205 3.41 12.09 -6.86
C VAL A 205 3.05 12.46 -8.29
N ALA A 206 1.95 13.18 -8.53
CA ALA A 206 1.47 13.45 -9.89
C ALA A 206 2.52 14.11 -10.78
N GLU A 207 3.25 15.09 -10.28
CA GLU A 207 4.29 15.80 -11.02
C GLU A 207 5.44 14.87 -11.42
N HIS A 208 5.80 13.92 -10.55
CA HIS A 208 6.87 12.96 -10.82
C HIS A 208 6.42 11.88 -11.81
N VAL A 209 5.25 11.30 -11.60
CA VAL A 209 4.74 10.18 -12.41
C VAL A 209 4.27 10.67 -13.78
N LEU A 210 3.39 11.68 -13.83
CA LEU A 210 2.84 12.20 -15.08
C LEU A 210 3.89 12.96 -15.91
N GLY A 211 4.89 13.53 -15.25
CA GLY A 211 6.05 14.14 -15.88
C GLY A 211 7.13 13.15 -16.35
N GLY A 212 6.91 11.83 -16.18
CA GLY A 212 7.87 10.79 -16.61
C GLY A 212 9.17 10.76 -15.82
N ARG A 213 9.22 11.36 -14.62
CA ARG A 213 10.41 11.39 -13.75
C ARG A 213 10.45 10.24 -12.74
N GLY A 214 9.46 9.36 -12.75
CA GLY A 214 9.39 8.16 -11.92
C GLY A 214 10.15 6.98 -12.52
N ASN A 215 9.74 5.77 -12.13
CA ASN A 215 10.20 4.54 -12.77
C ASN A 215 9.70 4.48 -14.23
N PRO A 216 10.51 3.93 -15.17
CA PRO A 216 10.10 3.79 -16.56
C PRO A 216 8.82 2.96 -16.80
N ASP A 217 8.39 2.18 -15.81
CA ASP A 217 7.12 1.44 -15.90
C ASP A 217 5.86 2.32 -15.80
N GLY A 218 6.03 3.60 -15.46
CA GLY A 218 4.97 4.60 -15.38
C GLY A 218 4.03 4.46 -14.17
N ILE A 219 4.41 3.67 -13.16
CA ILE A 219 3.65 3.47 -11.90
C ILE A 219 4.47 3.86 -10.69
N HIS A 220 5.69 3.31 -10.59
CA HIS A 220 6.51 3.43 -9.41
C HIS A 220 7.29 4.76 -9.39
N TRP A 221 7.79 5.10 -8.21
CA TRP A 221 8.21 6.45 -7.90
C TRP A 221 9.73 6.62 -7.91
N ASN A 222 10.17 7.87 -8.08
CA ASN A 222 11.54 8.27 -7.74
C ASN A 222 11.65 8.57 -6.23
N PHE A 223 12.87 8.81 -5.75
CA PHE A 223 13.11 9.06 -4.32
C PHE A 223 12.54 10.40 -3.84
N GLU A 224 12.40 11.39 -4.71
CA GLU A 224 11.75 12.67 -4.38
C GLU A 224 10.26 12.47 -4.11
N ALA A 225 9.58 11.64 -4.90
CA ALA A 225 8.19 11.27 -4.67
C ALA A 225 8.02 10.46 -3.38
N HIS A 226 8.95 9.54 -3.06
CA HIS A 226 8.93 8.86 -1.77
C HIS A 226 9.02 9.84 -0.60
N ARG A 227 9.87 10.86 -0.70
CA ARG A 227 9.96 11.90 0.34
C ARG A 227 8.68 12.71 0.46
N ALA A 228 8.12 13.16 -0.66
CA ALA A 228 6.84 13.88 -0.67
C ALA A 228 5.69 13.06 -0.06
N VAL A 229 5.66 11.75 -0.31
CA VAL A 229 4.68 10.84 0.32
C VAL A 229 4.94 10.73 1.82
N ALA A 230 6.20 10.62 2.26
CA ALA A 230 6.54 10.57 3.67
C ALA A 230 6.07 11.82 4.43
N ASP A 231 6.26 13.00 3.86
CA ASP A 231 5.82 14.27 4.44
C ASP A 231 4.29 14.31 4.64
N LEU A 232 3.51 13.83 3.65
CA LEU A 232 2.06 13.74 3.78
C LEU A 232 1.62 12.66 4.78
N MET A 233 2.31 11.54 4.86
CA MET A 233 2.04 10.49 5.85
C MET A 233 2.28 10.99 7.27
N LEU A 234 3.37 11.70 7.51
CA LEU A 234 3.67 12.32 8.82
C LEU A 234 2.58 13.32 9.23
N LYS A 235 2.12 14.15 8.30
CA LYS A 235 1.02 15.07 8.54
C LYS A 235 -0.26 14.34 8.93
N ALA A 236 -0.65 13.32 8.17
CA ALA A 236 -1.85 12.53 8.46
C ALA A 236 -1.73 11.76 9.79
N LEU A 237 -0.54 11.25 10.13
CA LEU A 237 -0.29 10.63 11.44
C LEU A 237 -0.42 11.63 12.58
N ALA A 238 0.06 12.87 12.42
CA ALA A 238 -0.13 13.92 13.40
C ALA A 238 -1.63 14.28 13.56
N GLU A 239 -2.40 14.33 12.47
CA GLU A 239 -3.86 14.51 12.50
C GLU A 239 -4.57 13.36 13.24
N ALA A 240 -4.03 12.13 13.15
CA ALA A 240 -4.50 10.97 13.90
C ALA A 240 -4.04 10.94 15.37
N GLY A 241 -3.36 12.00 15.85
CA GLY A 241 -2.88 12.09 17.23
C GLY A 241 -1.53 11.39 17.49
N VAL A 242 -0.80 11.01 16.45
CA VAL A 242 0.55 10.45 16.59
C VAL A 242 1.56 11.60 16.69
N SER A 243 2.28 11.66 17.79
CA SER A 243 3.40 12.58 17.98
C SER A 243 4.72 11.85 17.74
N PRO A 244 5.76 12.52 17.16
CA PRO A 244 7.12 12.02 17.23
C PRO A 244 7.47 11.66 18.66
N GLY A 245 8.23 10.60 18.86
CA GLY A 245 8.58 10.11 20.18
C GLY A 245 9.07 11.25 21.07
N GLY A 246 8.27 11.62 22.08
CA GLY A 246 8.70 12.57 23.08
C GLY A 246 9.97 12.03 23.72
N SER A 247 10.98 12.89 23.87
CA SER A 247 12.15 12.63 24.69
C SER A 247 11.71 11.96 25.98
N ARG A 248 12.38 10.89 26.33
CA ARG A 248 12.22 10.24 27.63
C ARG A 248 12.40 11.30 28.73
N ASP A 249 11.31 11.64 29.40
CA ASP A 249 11.39 12.23 30.72
C ASP A 249 11.55 11.09 31.75
#